data_527428f025632093158f3d5a169548fc
#
_entry.id   527428f025632093158f3d5a169548fc
#
_cell.length_a   1.000
_cell.length_b   1.000
_cell.length_c   1.000
_cell.angle_alpha   90.00
_cell.angle_beta   90.00
_cell.angle_gamma   90.00
#
_symmetry.space_group_name_H-M   'P 1'
#
loop_
_entity.id
_entity.type
_entity.pdbx_description
1 polymer ?
#
loop_
_entity_poly.entity_id
_entity_poly.type
_entity_poly.pdbx_seq_one_letter_code
_entity_poly.pdbx_strand_id
1 'polypeptide(L)'
;FTGSAETGRMLKTLPSIIEHSVPFNMEADSLNAAILGTDGVPGTPEFDLFIKEVRREMTAKAGQKCTAIRRIIVPEPLVDAVQEALARELVKTAIGDPRAEGVRMGALVNREQADEVRRRVEILSAHTPIVIGDLVEFEVIGADKNKGAFFAPIVMYNEKPFHFQDSHTVEAFGPVSTIMPYHSVEEAVALANLGKGSLVSTIATWDENIAREYVFGAAPYHGRILILNRESGKESTGHGSPMPLLTHGG
;
A
#
# COMPACT_ATOMS: atom_id res chain seq x y z
N PHE A 1 -4.86 18.65 9.76
CA PHE A 1 -5.71 18.10 8.72
C PHE A 1 -5.24 16.71 8.35
N THR A 2 -6.16 15.78 8.25
CA THR A 2 -5.93 14.43 7.72
C THR A 2 -6.96 14.18 6.61
N GLY A 3 -6.51 13.78 5.42
CA GLY A 3 -7.39 13.54 4.27
C GLY A 3 -6.64 13.55 2.94
N SER A 4 -7.33 13.86 1.82
CA SER A 4 -6.68 13.90 0.51
C SER A 4 -5.68 15.05 0.39
N ALA A 5 -4.59 14.84 -0.35
CA ALA A 5 -3.60 15.89 -0.61
C ALA A 5 -4.20 17.10 -1.34
N GLU A 6 -5.20 16.89 -2.20
CA GLU A 6 -5.91 17.96 -2.88
C GLU A 6 -6.61 18.88 -1.88
N THR A 7 -7.43 18.32 -1.00
CA THR A 7 -8.11 19.08 0.06
C THR A 7 -7.12 19.73 1.01
N GLY A 8 -6.06 19.02 1.40
CA GLY A 8 -5.04 19.57 2.29
C GLY A 8 -4.35 20.79 1.70
N ARG A 9 -3.97 20.73 0.41
CA ARG A 9 -3.39 21.87 -0.31
C ARG A 9 -4.36 23.06 -0.39
N MET A 10 -5.63 22.81 -0.71
CA MET A 10 -6.65 23.84 -0.74
C MET A 10 -6.79 24.55 0.62
N LEU A 11 -6.87 23.78 1.70
CA LEU A 11 -6.98 24.34 3.05
C LEU A 11 -5.73 25.13 3.44
N LYS A 12 -4.54 24.57 3.17
CA LYS A 12 -3.25 25.21 3.52
C LYS A 12 -3.05 26.57 2.84
N THR A 13 -3.68 26.79 1.69
CA THR A 13 -3.59 28.04 0.91
C THR A 13 -4.71 29.04 1.20
N LEU A 14 -5.58 28.76 2.16
CA LEU A 14 -6.61 29.72 2.57
C LEU A 14 -5.98 31.02 3.10
N PRO A 15 -6.49 32.22 2.70
CA PRO A 15 -5.97 33.50 3.19
C PRO A 15 -5.88 33.55 4.73
N SER A 16 -6.91 33.07 5.42
CA SER A 16 -6.94 33.04 6.89
C SER A 16 -5.81 32.23 7.54
N ILE A 17 -5.34 31.16 6.89
CA ILE A 17 -4.20 30.37 7.36
C ILE A 17 -2.89 31.13 7.14
N ILE A 18 -2.74 31.74 5.97
CA ILE A 18 -1.50 32.43 5.57
C ILE A 18 -1.37 33.75 6.34
N GLU A 19 -2.38 34.60 6.33
CA GLU A 19 -2.35 35.96 6.90
C GLU A 19 -2.17 35.96 8.43
N HIS A 20 -2.72 34.95 9.09
CA HIS A 20 -2.60 34.82 10.54
C HIS A 20 -1.48 33.85 10.98
N SER A 21 -0.67 33.37 10.04
CA SER A 21 0.43 32.42 10.31
C SER A 21 -0.03 31.22 11.14
N VAL A 22 -1.22 30.68 10.84
CA VAL A 22 -1.78 29.55 11.59
C VAL A 22 -0.93 28.30 11.35
N PRO A 23 -0.44 27.62 12.39
CA PRO A 23 0.25 26.34 12.23
C PRO A 23 -0.66 25.34 11.51
N PHE A 24 -0.22 24.78 10.40
CA PHE A 24 -1.00 23.83 9.60
C PHE A 24 -0.20 22.54 9.39
N ASN A 25 -0.55 21.52 10.15
CA ASN A 25 -0.04 20.16 9.93
C ASN A 25 -0.95 19.42 8.96
N MET A 26 -0.35 18.79 7.95
CA MET A 26 -1.07 18.05 6.91
C MET A 26 -0.57 16.62 6.85
N GLU A 27 -1.46 15.68 7.11
CA GLU A 27 -1.28 14.26 6.86
C GLU A 27 -2.23 13.86 5.72
N ALA A 28 -1.66 13.64 4.55
CA ALA A 28 -2.46 13.45 3.33
C ALA A 28 -1.74 12.53 2.36
N ASP A 29 -2.48 11.72 1.65
CA ASP A 29 -2.08 10.68 0.71
C ASP A 29 -0.76 9.99 1.14
N SER A 30 -0.68 8.70 1.09
CA SER A 30 0.55 7.99 1.47
C SER A 30 0.76 6.78 0.56
N LEU A 31 1.81 6.83 -0.25
CA LEU A 31 2.18 5.76 -1.18
C LEU A 31 3.17 4.81 -0.51
N ASN A 32 2.73 4.17 0.56
CA ASN A 32 3.55 3.26 1.34
C ASN A 32 4.08 2.10 0.51
N ALA A 33 5.35 1.78 0.72
CA ALA A 33 6.03 0.72 -0.01
C ALA A 33 6.29 -0.50 0.87
N ALA A 34 6.16 -1.69 0.28
CA ALA A 34 6.69 -2.93 0.83
C ALA A 34 7.74 -3.49 -0.12
N ILE A 35 8.91 -3.79 0.40
CA ILE A 35 10.06 -4.27 -0.34
C ILE A 35 10.33 -5.72 0.05
N LEU A 36 10.48 -6.60 -0.93
CA LEU A 36 11.00 -7.95 -0.72
C LEU A 36 12.50 -7.92 -0.96
N GLY A 37 13.30 -8.32 0.02
CA GLY A 37 14.74 -8.47 -0.16
C GLY A 37 15.08 -9.58 -1.17
N THR A 38 16.26 -9.53 -1.77
CA THR A 38 16.70 -10.52 -2.77
C THR A 38 16.86 -11.94 -2.19
N ASP A 39 16.98 -12.05 -0.88
CA ASP A 39 17.04 -13.30 -0.11
C ASP A 39 15.64 -13.89 0.20
N GLY A 40 14.59 -13.10 0.01
CA GLY A 40 13.20 -13.51 0.23
C GLY A 40 12.64 -14.33 -0.94
N VAL A 41 13.19 -15.49 -1.20
CA VAL A 41 12.75 -16.38 -2.29
C VAL A 41 11.62 -17.32 -1.86
N PRO A 42 10.79 -17.86 -2.78
CA PRO A 42 9.77 -18.83 -2.46
C PRO A 42 10.27 -19.98 -1.57
N GLY A 43 9.54 -20.26 -0.51
CA GLY A 43 9.92 -21.28 0.50
C GLY A 43 10.73 -20.72 1.68
N THR A 44 11.11 -19.46 1.67
CA THR A 44 11.69 -18.79 2.85
C THR A 44 10.60 -18.16 3.72
N PRO A 45 10.82 -18.08 5.05
CA PRO A 45 9.87 -17.39 5.93
C PRO A 45 9.65 -15.93 5.56
N GLU A 46 10.66 -15.24 5.05
CA GLU A 46 10.60 -13.84 4.64
C GLU A 46 9.67 -13.64 3.45
N PHE A 47 9.68 -14.55 2.47
CA PHE A 47 8.72 -14.55 1.36
C PHE A 47 7.28 -14.70 1.88
N ASP A 48 7.04 -15.70 2.73
CA ASP A 48 5.70 -15.97 3.26
C ASP A 48 5.19 -14.80 4.13
N LEU A 49 6.06 -14.21 4.95
CA LEU A 49 5.77 -13.04 5.76
C LEU A 49 5.44 -11.82 4.88
N PHE A 50 6.19 -11.62 3.81
CA PHE A 50 5.95 -10.54 2.85
C PHE A 50 4.56 -10.65 2.20
N ILE A 51 4.23 -11.83 1.67
CA ILE A 51 2.91 -12.07 1.05
C ILE A 51 1.78 -11.86 2.06
N LYS A 52 1.95 -12.37 3.28
CA LYS A 52 0.98 -12.19 4.37
C LYS A 52 0.80 -10.72 4.73
N GLU A 53 1.89 -9.98 4.83
CA GLU A 53 1.88 -8.55 5.18
C GLU A 53 1.19 -7.72 4.09
N VAL A 54 1.57 -7.91 2.82
CA VAL A 54 0.94 -7.24 1.69
C VAL A 54 -0.57 -7.49 1.68
N ARG A 55 -0.99 -8.76 1.74
CA ARG A 55 -2.41 -9.11 1.79
C ARG A 55 -3.12 -8.43 2.95
N ARG A 56 -2.55 -8.49 4.16
CA ARG A 56 -3.14 -7.89 5.36
C ARG A 56 -3.33 -6.39 5.21
N GLU A 57 -2.28 -5.69 4.78
CA GLU A 57 -2.28 -4.24 4.71
C GLU A 57 -3.18 -3.70 3.59
N MET A 58 -3.31 -4.42 2.47
CA MET A 58 -4.21 -3.99 1.40
C MET A 58 -5.68 -4.35 1.62
N THR A 59 -6.00 -5.32 2.51
CA THR A 59 -7.39 -5.75 2.74
C THR A 59 -7.97 -5.29 4.08
N ALA A 60 -7.12 -4.94 5.07
CA ALA A 60 -7.57 -4.38 6.33
C ALA A 60 -8.34 -3.07 6.10
N LYS A 61 -9.56 -2.97 6.68
CA LYS A 61 -10.49 -1.83 6.46
C LYS A 61 -10.74 -1.56 4.97
N ALA A 62 -10.79 -2.61 4.14
CA ALA A 62 -10.90 -2.52 2.69
C ALA A 62 -9.82 -1.61 2.05
N GLY A 63 -8.60 -1.64 2.58
CA GLY A 63 -7.48 -0.80 2.13
C GLY A 63 -7.60 0.69 2.47
N GLN A 64 -8.66 1.12 3.12
CA GLN A 64 -8.86 2.51 3.57
C GLN A 64 -8.15 2.74 4.91
N LYS A 65 -6.85 2.62 4.87
CA LYS A 65 -5.93 2.76 5.99
C LYS A 65 -4.72 3.58 5.54
N CYS A 66 -4.32 4.57 6.33
CA CYS A 66 -3.21 5.46 6.01
C CYS A 66 -1.87 4.73 5.83
N THR A 67 -1.69 3.57 6.48
CA THR A 67 -0.49 2.74 6.37
C THR A 67 -0.63 1.58 5.37
N ALA A 68 -1.73 1.49 4.61
CA ALA A 68 -1.92 0.43 3.64
C ALA A 68 -0.80 0.43 2.58
N ILE A 69 -0.33 -0.76 2.22
CA ILE A 69 0.70 -0.92 1.19
C ILE A 69 0.08 -0.60 -0.17
N ARG A 70 0.65 0.38 -0.86
CA ARG A 70 0.26 0.79 -2.21
C ARG A 70 1.23 0.32 -3.27
N ARG A 71 2.51 0.18 -2.91
CA ARG A 71 3.59 -0.18 -3.81
C ARG A 71 4.31 -1.42 -3.29
N ILE A 72 4.35 -2.46 -4.12
CA ILE A 72 4.93 -3.77 -3.83
C ILE A 72 6.20 -3.88 -4.69
N ILE A 73 7.37 -3.63 -4.10
CA ILE A 73 8.65 -3.52 -4.80
C ILE A 73 9.42 -4.82 -4.60
N VAL A 74 9.65 -5.57 -5.69
CA VAL A 74 10.19 -6.92 -5.63
C VAL A 74 11.35 -7.13 -6.61
N PRO A 75 12.31 -8.02 -6.31
CA PRO A 75 13.32 -8.39 -7.29
C PRO A 75 12.67 -8.86 -8.59
N GLU A 76 13.15 -8.41 -9.75
CA GLU A 76 12.57 -8.76 -11.04
C GLU A 76 12.36 -10.28 -11.23
N PRO A 77 13.32 -11.16 -10.89
CA PRO A 77 13.13 -12.61 -11.04
C PRO A 77 12.04 -13.21 -10.15
N LEU A 78 11.55 -12.48 -9.15
CA LEU A 78 10.53 -12.94 -8.22
C LEU A 78 9.13 -12.39 -8.51
N VAL A 79 8.97 -11.55 -9.55
CA VAL A 79 7.68 -10.91 -9.89
C VAL A 79 6.58 -11.96 -10.08
N ASP A 80 6.80 -12.96 -10.91
CA ASP A 80 5.79 -14.00 -11.19
C ASP A 80 5.44 -14.79 -9.93
N ALA A 81 6.44 -15.17 -9.14
CA ALA A 81 6.20 -15.90 -7.89
C ALA A 81 5.40 -15.09 -6.87
N VAL A 82 5.64 -13.78 -6.79
CA VAL A 82 4.88 -12.87 -5.93
C VAL A 82 3.45 -12.70 -6.44
N GLN A 83 3.26 -12.52 -7.76
CA GLN A 83 1.93 -12.44 -8.36
C GLN A 83 1.10 -13.70 -8.09
N GLU A 84 1.67 -14.88 -8.33
CA GLU A 84 1.00 -16.15 -8.06
C GLU A 84 0.65 -16.33 -6.58
N ALA A 85 1.58 -16.00 -5.68
CA ALA A 85 1.35 -16.11 -4.25
C ALA A 85 0.26 -15.15 -3.76
N LEU A 86 0.28 -13.89 -4.22
CA LEU A 86 -0.76 -12.91 -3.90
C LEU A 86 -2.12 -13.33 -4.48
N ALA A 87 -2.18 -13.83 -5.70
CA ALA A 87 -3.43 -14.32 -6.30
C ALA A 87 -4.05 -15.45 -5.45
N ARG A 88 -3.24 -16.44 -5.03
CA ARG A 88 -3.69 -17.52 -4.14
C ARG A 88 -4.19 -17.04 -2.79
N GLU A 89 -3.60 -15.99 -2.25
CA GLU A 89 -3.99 -15.47 -0.94
C GLU A 89 -5.17 -14.49 -1.01
N LEU A 90 -5.25 -13.65 -2.04
CA LEU A 90 -6.30 -12.65 -2.18
C LEU A 90 -7.66 -13.27 -2.54
N VAL A 91 -7.68 -14.35 -3.31
CA VAL A 91 -8.93 -15.08 -3.62
C VAL A 91 -9.64 -15.61 -2.36
N LYS A 92 -8.89 -15.83 -1.27
CA LYS A 92 -9.45 -16.25 0.03
C LYS A 92 -10.09 -15.09 0.79
N THR A 93 -10.00 -13.86 0.31
CA THR A 93 -10.59 -12.69 0.96
C THR A 93 -12.05 -12.59 0.63
N ALA A 94 -12.88 -13.24 1.42
CA ALA A 94 -14.34 -13.17 1.30
C ALA A 94 -14.84 -11.75 1.60
N ILE A 95 -15.55 -11.17 0.64
CA ILE A 95 -16.06 -9.79 0.69
C ILE A 95 -17.54 -9.85 1.06
N GLY A 96 -18.01 -8.96 1.94
CA GLY A 96 -19.44 -8.93 2.26
C GLY A 96 -19.80 -8.17 3.53
N ASP A 97 -20.97 -8.51 4.10
CA ASP A 97 -21.40 -7.99 5.40
C ASP A 97 -20.47 -8.52 6.49
N PRO A 98 -19.78 -7.66 7.25
CA PRO A 98 -18.87 -8.09 8.31
C PRO A 98 -19.52 -8.96 9.41
N ARG A 99 -20.86 -8.97 9.49
CA ARG A 99 -21.64 -9.81 10.41
C ARG A 99 -21.86 -11.22 9.88
N ALA A 100 -21.66 -11.43 8.58
CA ALA A 100 -21.79 -12.76 7.97
C ALA A 100 -20.56 -13.62 8.25
N GLU A 101 -20.80 -14.90 8.52
CA GLU A 101 -19.70 -15.84 8.79
C GLU A 101 -18.77 -15.97 7.59
N GLY A 102 -17.47 -16.00 7.86
CA GLY A 102 -16.42 -16.16 6.84
C GLY A 102 -15.99 -14.87 6.13
N VAL A 103 -16.76 -13.78 6.23
CA VAL A 103 -16.37 -12.50 5.64
C VAL A 103 -15.09 -11.97 6.27
N ARG A 104 -14.16 -11.50 5.43
CA ARG A 104 -12.84 -10.97 5.82
C ARG A 104 -12.66 -9.50 5.46
N MET A 105 -13.41 -9.00 4.50
CA MET A 105 -13.34 -7.61 4.07
C MET A 105 -14.77 -7.06 3.84
N GLY A 106 -15.08 -5.94 4.48
CA GLY A 106 -16.31 -5.21 4.30
C GLY A 106 -16.29 -4.25 3.10
N ALA A 107 -17.30 -3.40 3.02
CA ALA A 107 -17.38 -2.33 2.04
C ALA A 107 -16.41 -1.18 2.38
N LEU A 108 -16.10 -0.33 1.40
CA LEU A 108 -15.53 1.00 1.63
C LEU A 108 -16.54 1.89 2.37
N VAL A 109 -16.09 3.03 2.85
CA VAL A 109 -16.88 3.95 3.69
C VAL A 109 -18.21 4.34 3.02
N ASN A 110 -18.20 4.65 1.73
CA ASN A 110 -19.37 4.99 0.94
C ASN A 110 -19.14 4.79 -0.56
N ARG A 111 -20.19 4.99 -1.36
CA ARG A 111 -20.12 4.83 -2.83
C ARG A 111 -19.24 5.87 -3.50
N GLU A 112 -19.24 7.09 -3.02
CA GLU A 112 -18.40 8.16 -3.55
C GLU A 112 -16.91 7.78 -3.46
N GLN A 113 -16.50 7.17 -2.33
CA GLN A 113 -15.15 6.65 -2.16
C GLN A 113 -14.88 5.46 -3.09
N ALA A 114 -15.84 4.58 -3.31
CA ALA A 114 -15.67 3.48 -4.26
C ALA A 114 -15.51 3.98 -5.70
N ASP A 115 -16.26 4.99 -6.07
CA ASP A 115 -16.15 5.63 -7.39
C ASP A 115 -14.83 6.39 -7.54
N GLU A 116 -14.33 7.03 -6.48
CA GLU A 116 -13.01 7.65 -6.48
C GLU A 116 -11.90 6.61 -6.65
N VAL A 117 -11.97 5.49 -5.95
CA VAL A 117 -10.99 4.38 -6.13
C VAL A 117 -11.02 3.86 -7.57
N ARG A 118 -12.20 3.71 -8.19
CA ARG A 118 -12.32 3.31 -9.61
C ARG A 118 -11.63 4.32 -10.53
N ARG A 119 -11.89 5.62 -10.35
CA ARG A 119 -11.21 6.67 -11.14
C ARG A 119 -9.69 6.62 -11.00
N ARG A 120 -9.18 6.38 -9.78
CA ARG A 120 -7.72 6.25 -9.55
C ARG A 120 -7.15 5.01 -10.23
N VAL A 121 -7.86 3.88 -10.16
CA VAL A 121 -7.46 2.66 -10.88
C VAL A 121 -7.47 2.91 -12.40
N GLU A 122 -8.45 3.62 -12.94
CA GLU A 122 -8.51 3.99 -14.35
C GLU A 122 -7.29 4.84 -14.78
N ILE A 123 -6.90 5.83 -13.98
CA ILE A 123 -5.69 6.63 -14.23
C ILE A 123 -4.44 5.73 -14.24
N LEU A 124 -4.28 4.88 -13.22
CA LEU A 124 -3.16 3.94 -13.14
C LEU A 124 -3.13 2.97 -14.33
N SER A 125 -4.29 2.54 -14.82
CA SER A 125 -4.41 1.55 -15.89
C SER A 125 -3.89 2.03 -17.24
N ALA A 126 -3.61 3.32 -17.40
CA ALA A 126 -3.03 3.84 -18.65
C ALA A 126 -1.69 3.15 -19.00
N HIS A 127 -0.90 2.77 -17.99
CA HIS A 127 0.41 2.14 -18.16
C HIS A 127 0.65 0.94 -17.22
N THR A 128 -0.32 0.61 -16.38
CA THR A 128 -0.18 -0.34 -15.29
C THR A 128 -1.39 -1.29 -15.32
N PRO A 129 -1.32 -2.41 -16.05
CA PRO A 129 -2.45 -3.33 -16.17
C PRO A 129 -2.81 -3.98 -14.83
N ILE A 130 -4.08 -4.31 -14.67
CA ILE A 130 -4.56 -5.16 -13.57
C ILE A 130 -4.08 -6.59 -13.85
N VAL A 131 -3.41 -7.20 -12.89
CA VAL A 131 -2.93 -8.60 -12.97
C VAL A 131 -3.65 -9.52 -12.00
N ILE A 132 -4.28 -9.00 -10.95
CA ILE A 132 -5.09 -9.77 -9.99
C ILE A 132 -6.33 -8.97 -9.64
N GLY A 133 -7.47 -9.66 -9.58
CA GLY A 133 -8.76 -9.07 -9.23
C GLY A 133 -9.52 -8.52 -10.43
N ASP A 134 -10.76 -8.10 -10.18
CA ASP A 134 -11.66 -7.52 -11.17
C ASP A 134 -12.51 -6.42 -10.54
N LEU A 135 -12.76 -5.34 -11.27
CA LEU A 135 -13.54 -4.20 -10.79
C LEU A 135 -15.05 -4.46 -10.79
N VAL A 136 -15.49 -5.45 -11.57
CA VAL A 136 -16.91 -5.76 -11.81
C VAL A 136 -17.27 -7.16 -11.31
N GLU A 137 -16.45 -8.17 -11.68
CA GLU A 137 -16.76 -9.57 -11.41
C GLU A 137 -16.14 -10.01 -10.06
N PHE A 138 -16.94 -9.94 -8.99
CA PHE A 138 -16.61 -10.47 -7.67
C PHE A 138 -17.89 -10.76 -6.88
N GLU A 139 -17.81 -11.68 -5.92
CA GLU A 139 -18.92 -12.08 -5.07
C GLU A 139 -19.01 -11.26 -3.80
N VAL A 140 -20.22 -11.04 -3.29
CA VAL A 140 -20.50 -10.36 -2.01
C VAL A 140 -21.37 -11.25 -1.15
N ILE A 141 -20.91 -11.58 0.04
CA ILE A 141 -21.59 -12.47 0.99
C ILE A 141 -22.48 -11.65 1.93
N GLY A 142 -23.73 -12.05 2.07
CA GLY A 142 -24.65 -11.51 3.06
C GLY A 142 -25.11 -10.07 2.82
N ALA A 143 -24.84 -9.49 1.64
CA ALA A 143 -25.24 -8.15 1.27
C ALA A 143 -25.54 -8.01 -0.22
N ASP A 144 -26.27 -6.95 -0.59
CA ASP A 144 -26.52 -6.61 -2.00
C ASP A 144 -25.35 -5.79 -2.54
N LYS A 145 -24.61 -6.38 -3.47
CA LYS A 145 -23.45 -5.77 -4.14
C LYS A 145 -23.78 -4.40 -4.74
N ASN A 146 -24.99 -4.24 -5.28
CA ASN A 146 -25.39 -3.03 -5.98
C ASN A 146 -25.82 -1.90 -5.03
N LYS A 147 -26.06 -2.20 -3.76
CA LYS A 147 -26.43 -1.21 -2.73
C LYS A 147 -25.26 -0.80 -1.86
N GLY A 148 -24.25 -1.63 -1.72
CA GLY A 148 -23.05 -1.36 -0.93
C GLY A 148 -21.93 -0.69 -1.75
N ALA A 149 -20.91 -0.23 -1.04
CA ALA A 149 -19.66 0.28 -1.61
C ALA A 149 -18.58 -0.82 -1.65
N PHE A 150 -18.97 -2.02 -2.10
CA PHE A 150 -18.05 -3.15 -2.15
C PHE A 150 -17.03 -3.01 -3.26
N PHE A 151 -15.82 -3.48 -3.01
CA PHE A 151 -14.69 -3.41 -3.91
C PHE A 151 -13.81 -4.64 -3.76
N ALA A 152 -13.40 -5.25 -4.85
CA ALA A 152 -12.48 -6.38 -4.81
C ALA A 152 -11.03 -5.92 -4.58
N PRO A 153 -10.15 -6.74 -3.98
CA PRO A 153 -8.72 -6.47 -3.99
C PRO A 153 -8.18 -6.47 -5.43
N ILE A 154 -7.46 -5.42 -5.77
CA ILE A 154 -6.86 -5.22 -7.09
C ILE A 154 -5.34 -5.13 -6.95
N VAL A 155 -4.62 -5.93 -7.73
CA VAL A 155 -3.18 -5.79 -7.89
C VAL A 155 -2.89 -5.43 -9.34
N MET A 156 -2.09 -4.40 -9.51
CA MET A 156 -1.63 -3.89 -10.79
C MET A 156 -0.14 -4.18 -10.96
N TYR A 157 0.38 -4.11 -12.17
CA TYR A 157 1.78 -4.34 -12.47
C TYR A 157 2.38 -3.20 -13.29
N ASN A 158 3.37 -2.50 -12.75
CA ASN A 158 4.14 -1.48 -13.44
C ASN A 158 5.50 -2.06 -13.83
N GLU A 159 5.65 -2.50 -15.08
CA GLU A 159 6.88 -3.10 -15.61
C GLU A 159 8.07 -2.12 -15.65
N LYS A 160 7.79 -0.83 -15.81
CA LYS A 160 8.80 0.24 -15.97
C LYS A 160 8.61 1.36 -14.96
N PRO A 161 8.80 1.07 -13.65
CA PRO A 161 8.39 1.97 -12.57
C PRO A 161 9.15 3.30 -12.53
N PHE A 162 10.35 3.37 -13.09
CA PHE A 162 11.08 4.64 -13.25
C PHE A 162 10.55 5.49 -14.42
N HIS A 163 9.86 4.88 -15.38
CA HIS A 163 9.32 5.58 -16.54
C HIS A 163 7.86 5.99 -16.31
N PHE A 164 7.02 5.08 -15.84
CA PHE A 164 5.60 5.32 -15.58
C PHE A 164 5.39 5.73 -14.12
N GLN A 165 5.28 7.04 -13.89
CA GLN A 165 5.33 7.66 -12.56
C GLN A 165 3.98 7.64 -11.80
N ASP A 166 2.88 7.29 -12.45
CA ASP A 166 1.54 7.36 -11.84
C ASP A 166 1.45 6.55 -10.55
N SER A 167 2.07 5.37 -10.51
CA SER A 167 2.12 4.54 -9.30
C SER A 167 2.87 5.17 -8.11
N HIS A 168 3.60 6.26 -8.35
CA HIS A 168 4.33 7.02 -7.31
C HIS A 168 3.65 8.33 -6.95
N THR A 169 2.54 8.69 -7.60
CA THR A 169 1.88 9.99 -7.44
C THR A 169 0.37 9.89 -7.23
N VAL A 170 -0.23 8.75 -7.60
CA VAL A 170 -1.68 8.54 -7.53
C VAL A 170 -1.99 7.51 -6.45
N GLU A 171 -2.65 7.90 -5.38
CA GLU A 171 -3.18 7.00 -4.37
C GLU A 171 -4.61 6.58 -4.72
N ALA A 172 -4.84 5.27 -4.88
CA ALA A 172 -6.17 4.67 -4.85
C ALA A 172 -6.48 4.23 -3.42
N PHE A 173 -7.22 5.05 -2.65
CA PHE A 173 -7.49 4.83 -1.22
C PHE A 173 -8.54 3.72 -1.02
N GLY A 174 -8.15 2.50 -1.39
CA GLY A 174 -8.93 1.27 -1.35
C GLY A 174 -8.02 0.04 -1.35
N PRO A 175 -8.55 -1.16 -1.59
CA PRO A 175 -7.76 -2.39 -1.60
C PRO A 175 -6.99 -2.57 -2.92
N VAL A 176 -6.14 -1.58 -3.25
CA VAL A 176 -5.40 -1.49 -4.50
C VAL A 176 -3.91 -1.34 -4.22
N SER A 177 -3.09 -2.15 -4.90
CA SER A 177 -1.62 -2.09 -4.81
C SER A 177 -0.99 -2.35 -6.16
N THR A 178 0.24 -1.85 -6.38
CA THR A 178 0.97 -2.02 -7.65
C THR A 178 2.30 -2.73 -7.40
N ILE A 179 2.53 -3.83 -8.12
CA ILE A 179 3.81 -4.53 -8.15
C ILE A 179 4.77 -3.79 -9.08
N MET A 180 6.03 -3.66 -8.66
CA MET A 180 7.11 -2.97 -9.37
C MET A 180 8.39 -3.79 -9.27
N PRO A 181 9.06 -4.13 -10.39
CA PRO A 181 10.33 -4.82 -10.37
C PRO A 181 11.49 -3.90 -10.00
N TYR A 182 12.53 -4.48 -9.41
CA TYR A 182 13.84 -3.84 -9.22
C TYR A 182 14.99 -4.82 -9.51
N HIS A 183 16.19 -4.32 -9.84
CA HIS A 183 17.37 -5.14 -10.14
C HIS A 183 18.46 -5.05 -9.07
N SER A 184 18.47 -4.01 -8.24
CA SER A 184 19.41 -3.85 -7.13
C SER A 184 18.73 -3.22 -5.91
N VAL A 185 19.34 -3.36 -4.73
CA VAL A 185 18.79 -2.75 -3.50
C VAL A 185 18.76 -1.23 -3.61
N GLU A 186 19.73 -0.63 -4.29
CA GLU A 186 19.76 0.82 -4.59
C GLU A 186 18.55 1.24 -5.43
N GLU A 187 18.17 0.43 -6.43
CA GLU A 187 16.95 0.68 -7.20
C GLU A 187 15.68 0.54 -6.34
N ALA A 188 15.61 -0.47 -5.45
CA ALA A 188 14.49 -0.61 -4.54
C ALA A 188 14.35 0.61 -3.62
N VAL A 189 15.46 1.14 -3.09
CA VAL A 189 15.51 2.38 -2.32
C VAL A 189 15.02 3.56 -3.16
N ALA A 190 15.54 3.70 -4.38
CA ALA A 190 15.14 4.79 -5.28
C ALA A 190 13.65 4.76 -5.59
N LEU A 191 13.09 3.57 -5.90
CA LEU A 191 11.65 3.38 -6.13
C LEU A 191 10.83 3.73 -4.89
N ALA A 192 11.26 3.28 -3.71
CA ALA A 192 10.57 3.61 -2.46
C ALA A 192 10.50 5.14 -2.25
N ASN A 193 11.60 5.84 -2.52
CA ASN A 193 11.72 7.29 -2.33
C ASN A 193 10.93 8.12 -3.36
N LEU A 194 10.56 7.56 -4.52
CA LEU A 194 9.70 8.24 -5.50
C LEU A 194 8.32 8.59 -4.95
N GLY A 195 7.87 7.99 -3.86
CA GLY A 195 6.65 8.43 -3.14
C GLY A 195 6.78 9.79 -2.47
N LYS A 196 7.99 10.37 -2.41
CA LYS A 196 8.29 11.72 -1.90
C LYS A 196 7.82 12.01 -0.47
N GLY A 197 7.74 10.99 0.34
CA GLY A 197 7.24 11.02 1.70
C GLY A 197 6.10 10.03 1.86
N SER A 198 6.31 9.04 2.70
CA SER A 198 5.30 8.03 3.05
C SER A 198 5.26 7.88 4.56
N LEU A 199 4.09 7.57 5.09
CA LEU A 199 3.94 7.32 6.52
C LEU A 199 4.82 6.15 6.96
N VAL A 200 4.84 5.10 6.14
CA VAL A 200 5.52 3.85 6.47
C VAL A 200 6.14 3.18 5.26
N SER A 201 7.16 2.36 5.50
CA SER A 201 7.59 1.33 4.55
C SER A 201 7.94 0.04 5.29
N THR A 202 7.89 -1.08 4.58
CA THR A 202 8.26 -2.40 5.09
C THR A 202 9.35 -2.98 4.21
N ILE A 203 10.37 -3.60 4.80
CA ILE A 203 11.28 -4.48 4.07
C ILE A 203 11.26 -5.88 4.69
N ALA A 204 11.02 -6.89 3.87
CA ALA A 204 11.09 -8.29 4.27
C ALA A 204 12.42 -8.89 3.79
N THR A 205 13.32 -9.15 4.73
CA THR A 205 14.65 -9.72 4.47
C THR A 205 15.23 -10.33 5.75
N TRP A 206 16.02 -11.36 5.62
CA TRP A 206 16.87 -11.92 6.68
C TRP A 206 18.30 -11.37 6.62
N ASP A 207 18.73 -10.85 5.47
CA ASP A 207 20.06 -10.28 5.29
C ASP A 207 20.17 -8.89 5.94
N GLU A 208 21.01 -8.80 6.96
CA GLU A 208 21.24 -7.55 7.70
C GLU A 208 21.86 -6.43 6.83
N ASN A 209 22.63 -6.79 5.80
CA ASN A 209 23.23 -5.78 4.91
C ASN A 209 22.17 -5.16 4.02
N ILE A 210 21.26 -5.98 3.45
CA ILE A 210 20.10 -5.50 2.68
C ILE A 210 19.22 -4.62 3.56
N ALA A 211 18.90 -5.07 4.78
CA ALA A 211 18.10 -4.28 5.72
C ALA A 211 18.76 -2.93 6.03
N ARG A 212 20.05 -2.93 6.31
CA ARG A 212 20.84 -1.72 6.62
C ARG A 212 20.87 -0.75 5.46
N GLU A 213 21.18 -1.24 4.26
CA GLU A 213 21.24 -0.42 3.04
C GLU A 213 19.90 0.24 2.76
N TYR A 214 18.80 -0.54 2.83
CA TYR A 214 17.47 -0.01 2.67
C TYR A 214 17.14 1.07 3.72
N VAL A 215 17.39 0.79 5.00
CA VAL A 215 17.08 1.75 6.08
C VAL A 215 17.84 3.05 5.89
N PHE A 216 19.14 3.01 5.61
CA PHE A 216 19.92 4.24 5.41
C PHE A 216 19.48 5.03 4.18
N GLY A 217 19.13 4.37 3.09
CA GLY A 217 18.71 5.03 1.86
C GLY A 217 17.27 5.56 1.91
N ALA A 218 16.37 4.87 2.62
CA ALA A 218 14.94 5.19 2.64
C ALA A 218 14.50 6.07 3.84
N ALA A 219 15.24 6.08 4.94
CA ALA A 219 14.86 6.77 6.17
C ALA A 219 14.46 8.25 6.00
N PRO A 220 15.10 9.05 5.12
CA PRO A 220 14.72 10.45 4.93
C PRO A 220 13.30 10.66 4.38
N TYR A 221 12.71 9.64 3.77
CA TYR A 221 11.43 9.73 3.07
C TYR A 221 10.28 8.96 3.73
N HIS A 222 10.55 8.23 4.83
CA HIS A 222 9.54 7.39 5.47
C HIS A 222 9.45 7.66 6.96
N GLY A 223 8.24 7.87 7.45
CA GLY A 223 8.01 8.15 8.87
C GLY A 223 8.38 6.98 9.78
N ARG A 224 8.17 5.74 9.31
CA ARG A 224 8.55 4.51 10.02
C ARG A 224 8.96 3.44 9.01
N ILE A 225 9.97 2.65 9.38
CA ILE A 225 10.42 1.49 8.60
C ILE A 225 10.25 0.24 9.46
N LEU A 226 9.53 -0.75 8.94
CA LEU A 226 9.40 -2.07 9.54
C LEU A 226 10.36 -3.04 8.83
N ILE A 227 11.30 -3.60 9.58
CA ILE A 227 12.11 -4.72 9.10
C ILE A 227 11.39 -6.00 9.52
N LEU A 228 10.91 -6.74 8.54
CA LEU A 228 10.14 -7.96 8.72
C LEU A 228 10.99 -9.18 8.37
N ASN A 229 11.18 -10.07 9.33
CA ASN A 229 11.88 -11.32 9.14
C ASN A 229 11.31 -12.40 10.07
N ARG A 230 11.85 -13.62 10.00
CA ARG A 230 11.39 -14.78 10.78
C ARG A 230 11.41 -14.58 12.30
N GLU A 231 12.24 -13.69 12.80
CA GLU A 231 12.27 -13.38 14.22
C GLU A 231 11.29 -12.26 14.57
N SER A 232 11.38 -11.11 13.90
CA SER A 232 10.48 -9.99 14.15
C SER A 232 9.01 -10.31 13.80
N GLY A 233 8.78 -11.19 12.84
CA GLY A 233 7.44 -11.64 12.43
C GLY A 233 6.66 -12.37 13.52
N LYS A 234 7.33 -12.93 14.54
CA LYS A 234 6.67 -13.61 15.67
C LYS A 234 5.95 -12.64 16.60
N GLU A 235 6.49 -11.43 16.75
CA GLU A 235 6.01 -10.42 17.69
C GLU A 235 5.47 -9.15 17.00
N SER A 236 5.60 -9.07 15.68
CA SER A 236 5.19 -7.89 14.93
C SER A 236 3.69 -7.66 14.96
N THR A 237 3.28 -6.49 15.41
CA THR A 237 1.91 -5.96 15.31
C THR A 237 1.72 -5.09 14.05
N GLY A 238 2.71 -5.05 13.16
CA GLY A 238 2.75 -4.16 12.00
C GLY A 238 3.23 -2.76 12.37
N HIS A 239 2.77 -1.77 11.63
CA HIS A 239 3.27 -0.40 11.79
C HIS A 239 2.73 0.36 12.99
N GLY A 240 2.00 -0.10 13.88
CA GLY A 240 1.54 0.60 15.09
C GLY A 240 1.27 2.12 14.90
N SER A 241 0.92 2.80 15.97
CA SER A 241 0.79 4.26 15.97
C SER A 241 2.13 4.95 16.25
N PRO A 242 2.40 6.15 15.71
CA PRO A 242 3.60 6.92 16.08
C PRO A 242 3.53 7.37 17.55
N MET A 243 4.69 7.68 18.12
CA MET A 243 4.75 8.34 19.40
C MET A 243 4.10 9.74 19.31
N PRO A 244 3.42 10.22 20.36
CA PRO A 244 2.64 11.47 20.30
C PRO A 244 3.43 12.72 19.89
N LEU A 245 4.73 12.73 20.14
CA LEU A 245 5.60 13.86 19.80
C LEU A 245 6.34 13.71 18.47
N LEU A 246 6.11 12.60 17.76
CA LEU A 246 6.75 12.36 16.45
C LEU A 246 5.83 12.81 15.33
N THR A 247 6.38 13.52 14.37
CA THR A 247 5.70 13.86 13.11
C THR A 247 5.68 12.65 12.19
N HIS A 248 4.53 12.38 11.57
CA HIS A 248 4.47 11.45 10.46
C HIS A 248 5.17 12.02 9.23
N GLY A 249 5.86 11.15 8.48
CA GLY A 249 6.13 11.40 7.08
C GLY A 249 4.84 11.27 6.26
N GLY A 250 4.74 11.86 5.12
CA GLY A 250 3.57 11.79 4.25
C GLY A 250 3.21 13.13 3.67
#